data_83f731f16b6a3ab5af6776e0624709d1
#
_entry.id   83f731f16b6a3ab5af6776e0624709d1
#
_cell.length_a   1.000
_cell.length_b   1.000
_cell.length_c   1.000
_cell.angle_alpha   90.00
_cell.angle_beta   90.00
_cell.angle_gamma   90.00
#
_symmetry.space_group_name_H-M   'P 1'
#
loop_
_entity.id
_entity.type
_entity.pdbx_description
1 polymer ?
#
loop_
_entity_poly.entity_id
_entity_poly.type
_entity_poly.pdbx_seq_one_letter_code
_entity_poly.pdbx_strand_id
1 'polypeptide(L)'
;MGAEYLTRDAVESVALNTAIPFVDSIPCRKGYVYHQSGTGIFVLRGIVNNPTACVARYEVEFTGNVAIPTGGAVTPIATAIVVSGEQRQGSRAITTPAAVDEYGNVTSRTVIDVPKGCCFTVSVEYVNGTVNDPATTPTPLINVVDGSLSINRTA
;
A
#
# COMPACT_ATOMS: atom_id res chain seq x y z
N MET A 1 -3.84 18.73 0.87
CA MET A 1 -2.45 18.68 0.38
C MET A 1 -2.03 17.24 0.18
N GLY A 2 -1.70 16.89 -1.03
CA GLY A 2 -1.50 15.50 -1.42
C GLY A 2 -0.12 15.21 -1.99
N ALA A 3 0.23 13.94 -1.98
CA ALA A 3 1.38 13.39 -2.66
C ALA A 3 0.95 12.13 -3.40
N GLU A 4 1.62 11.84 -4.50
CA GLU A 4 1.38 10.62 -5.27
C GLU A 4 2.71 9.91 -5.50
N TYR A 5 2.68 8.59 -5.35
CA TYR A 5 3.85 7.74 -5.50
C TYR A 5 3.53 6.62 -6.48
N LEU A 6 4.45 6.34 -7.39
CA LEU A 6 4.24 5.42 -8.49
C LEU A 6 5.25 4.28 -8.43
N THR A 7 4.80 3.09 -8.79
CA THR A 7 5.72 1.97 -9.03
C THR A 7 6.52 2.23 -10.31
N ARG A 8 7.62 1.49 -10.50
CA ARG A 8 8.42 1.63 -11.71
C ARG A 8 7.60 1.28 -12.96
N ASP A 9 7.99 1.86 -14.09
CA ASP A 9 7.36 1.60 -15.39
C ASP A 9 7.83 0.24 -15.96
N ALA A 10 7.56 -0.81 -15.20
CA ALA A 10 7.88 -2.20 -15.51
C ALA A 10 7.17 -3.10 -14.51
N VAL A 11 7.24 -4.40 -14.72
CA VAL A 11 6.73 -5.38 -13.76
C VAL A 11 7.57 -5.35 -12.48
N GLU A 12 6.92 -5.19 -11.33
CA GLU A 12 7.54 -5.30 -10.02
C GLU A 12 7.16 -6.62 -9.37
N SER A 13 8.16 -7.42 -9.01
CA SER A 13 7.93 -8.69 -8.30
C SER A 13 7.89 -8.43 -6.80
N VAL A 14 6.82 -8.85 -6.15
CA VAL A 14 6.60 -8.60 -4.72
C VAL A 14 6.38 -9.93 -4.00
N ALA A 15 7.17 -10.18 -2.96
CA ALA A 15 7.02 -11.37 -2.14
C ALA A 15 5.90 -11.20 -1.09
N LEU A 16 5.36 -12.33 -0.65
CA LEU A 16 4.33 -12.35 0.40
C LEU A 16 4.85 -11.67 1.67
N ASN A 17 4.02 -10.83 2.26
CA ASN A 17 4.32 -10.05 3.47
C ASN A 17 5.46 -9.03 3.30
N THR A 18 5.70 -8.59 2.07
CA THR A 18 6.63 -7.49 1.80
C THR A 18 5.93 -6.31 1.17
N ALA A 19 6.53 -5.13 1.35
CA ALA A 19 5.98 -3.89 0.83
C ALA A 19 6.24 -3.75 -0.68
N ILE A 20 5.27 -3.16 -1.38
CA ILE A 20 5.42 -2.77 -2.78
C ILE A 20 6.32 -1.54 -2.83
N PRO A 21 7.46 -1.57 -3.56
CA PRO A 21 8.33 -0.40 -3.68
C PRO A 21 7.78 0.63 -4.66
N PHE A 22 8.03 1.90 -4.37
CA PHE A 22 7.66 3.02 -5.23
C PHE A 22 8.89 3.83 -5.60
N VAL A 23 9.02 4.20 -6.86
CA VAL A 23 10.24 4.84 -7.38
C VAL A 23 10.02 6.28 -7.84
N ASP A 24 8.86 6.60 -8.37
CA ASP A 24 8.52 7.93 -8.84
C ASP A 24 7.55 8.61 -7.89
N SER A 25 7.64 9.92 -7.76
CA SER A 25 6.80 10.66 -6.83
C SER A 25 6.45 12.05 -7.31
N ILE A 26 5.25 12.49 -6.91
CA ILE A 26 4.86 13.89 -6.89
C ILE A 26 4.73 14.25 -5.41
N PRO A 27 5.80 14.75 -4.77
CA PRO A 27 5.84 14.87 -3.33
C PRO A 27 5.01 16.02 -2.79
N CYS A 28 4.59 15.88 -1.53
CA CYS A 28 3.99 16.96 -0.78
C CYS A 28 5.05 18.01 -0.40
N ARG A 29 4.78 19.28 -0.70
CA ARG A 29 5.74 20.36 -0.53
C ARG A 29 6.09 20.74 0.91
N LYS A 30 5.23 20.34 1.87
CA LYS A 30 5.41 20.75 3.28
C LYS A 30 6.06 19.65 4.16
N GLY A 31 6.56 18.56 3.55
CA GLY A 31 7.28 17.54 4.29
C GLY A 31 6.44 16.74 5.28
N TYR A 32 5.13 16.66 5.08
CA TYR A 32 4.26 15.84 5.92
C TYR A 32 4.48 14.35 5.72
N VAL A 33 4.94 13.97 4.55
CA VAL A 33 5.20 12.59 4.16
C VAL A 33 6.66 12.47 3.76
N TYR A 34 7.36 11.51 4.37
CA TYR A 34 8.73 11.16 3.99
C TYR A 34 8.72 9.81 3.28
N HIS A 35 9.42 9.73 2.14
CA HIS A 35 9.60 8.50 1.39
C HIS A 35 10.95 8.49 0.70
N GLN A 36 11.67 7.38 0.81
CA GLN A 36 12.90 7.15 0.06
C GLN A 36 12.57 6.36 -1.21
N SER A 37 12.97 6.88 -2.38
CA SER A 37 12.75 6.23 -3.67
C SER A 37 13.31 4.80 -3.67
N GLY A 38 12.53 3.87 -4.24
CA GLY A 38 12.89 2.46 -4.30
C GLY A 38 12.47 1.64 -3.09
N THR A 39 11.90 2.28 -2.07
CA THR A 39 11.36 1.59 -0.90
C THR A 39 9.84 1.60 -0.89
N GLY A 40 9.23 0.73 -0.08
CA GLY A 40 7.78 0.70 0.13
C GLY A 40 7.36 1.33 1.45
N ILE A 41 8.26 1.98 2.19
CA ILE A 41 7.96 2.53 3.51
C ILE A 41 7.79 4.03 3.42
N PHE A 42 6.66 4.52 3.93
CA PHE A 42 6.31 5.92 4.04
C PHE A 42 6.23 6.31 5.51
N VAL A 43 6.67 7.51 5.83
CA VAL A 43 6.54 8.06 7.18
C VAL A 43 5.56 9.22 7.12
N LEU A 44 4.45 9.10 7.83
CA LEU A 44 3.47 10.16 8.00
C LEU A 44 3.74 10.91 9.29
N ARG A 45 3.90 12.23 9.19
CA ARG A 45 4.25 13.07 10.34
C ARG A 45 3.03 13.72 10.95
N GLY A 46 2.98 13.71 12.27
CA GLY A 46 1.94 14.38 13.06
C GLY A 46 2.19 15.87 13.25
N ILE A 47 2.58 16.58 12.18
CA ILE A 47 2.79 18.03 12.22
C ILE A 47 1.45 18.74 12.15
N VAL A 48 1.12 19.47 13.18
CA VAL A 48 -0.14 20.20 13.29
C VAL A 48 0.16 21.65 13.64
N ASN A 49 -0.34 22.58 12.84
CA ASN A 49 -0.15 24.01 13.04
C ASN A 49 -1.25 24.67 13.89
N ASN A 50 -2.29 23.89 14.23
CA ASN A 50 -3.38 24.36 15.06
C ASN A 50 -3.14 23.93 16.52
N PRO A 51 -3.09 24.86 17.48
CA PRO A 51 -2.83 24.52 18.88
C PRO A 51 -3.92 23.67 19.53
N THR A 52 -5.13 23.65 19.00
CA THR A 52 -6.25 22.87 19.53
C THR A 52 -6.37 21.50 18.87
N ALA A 53 -5.73 21.26 17.74
CA ALA A 53 -5.78 19.97 17.07
C ALA A 53 -4.81 18.97 17.72
N CYS A 54 -5.27 17.73 17.89
CA CYS A 54 -4.50 16.66 18.52
C CYS A 54 -3.88 15.70 17.51
N VAL A 55 -4.38 15.69 16.29
CA VAL A 55 -3.97 14.71 15.25
C VAL A 55 -3.84 15.38 13.88
N ALA A 56 -2.98 14.80 13.05
CA ALA A 56 -2.93 15.06 11.63
C ALA A 56 -3.64 13.91 10.91
N ARG A 57 -4.62 14.21 10.08
CA ARG A 57 -5.39 13.17 9.37
C ARG A 57 -4.93 13.03 7.94
N TYR A 58 -4.76 11.78 7.53
CA TYR A 58 -4.35 11.42 6.18
C TYR A 58 -5.34 10.45 5.56
N GLU A 59 -5.64 10.66 4.28
CA GLU A 59 -6.29 9.65 3.45
C GLU A 59 -5.22 8.98 2.59
N VAL A 60 -5.18 7.65 2.62
CA VAL A 60 -4.22 6.83 1.89
C VAL A 60 -4.99 5.90 0.98
N GLU A 61 -4.70 5.93 -0.31
CA GLU A 61 -5.33 5.08 -1.30
C GLU A 61 -4.30 4.48 -2.25
N PHE A 62 -4.34 3.17 -2.38
CA PHE A 62 -3.51 2.43 -3.33
C PHE A 62 -4.40 1.82 -4.41
N THR A 63 -3.98 1.98 -5.65
CA THR A 63 -4.57 1.30 -6.81
C THR A 63 -3.46 0.68 -7.63
N GLY A 64 -3.61 -0.59 -8.00
CA GLY A 64 -2.62 -1.26 -8.81
C GLY A 64 -3.19 -2.47 -9.52
N ASN A 65 -2.45 -2.97 -10.49
CA ASN A 65 -2.79 -4.20 -11.20
C ASN A 65 -1.85 -5.30 -10.75
N VAL A 66 -2.40 -6.45 -10.39
CA VAL A 66 -1.66 -7.57 -9.85
C VAL A 66 -1.96 -8.84 -10.64
N ALA A 67 -0.97 -9.70 -10.74
CA ALA A 67 -1.09 -10.98 -11.42
C ALA A 67 -0.22 -12.04 -10.75
N ILE A 68 -0.56 -13.31 -10.98
CA ILE A 68 0.30 -14.42 -10.60
C ILE A 68 1.35 -14.62 -11.69
N PRO A 69 2.65 -14.65 -11.35
CA PRO A 69 3.69 -14.85 -12.35
C PRO A 69 3.64 -16.24 -12.96
N THR A 70 4.20 -16.39 -14.15
CA THR A 70 4.37 -17.69 -14.81
C THR A 70 5.09 -18.66 -13.89
N GLY A 71 4.53 -19.85 -13.73
CA GLY A 71 5.06 -20.87 -12.82
C GLY A 71 4.47 -20.83 -11.41
N GLY A 72 3.70 -19.80 -11.09
CA GLY A 72 2.97 -19.72 -9.80
C GLY A 72 1.67 -20.48 -9.83
N ALA A 73 1.16 -20.80 -8.65
CA ALA A 73 -0.17 -21.40 -8.48
C ALA A 73 -1.23 -20.30 -8.38
N VAL A 74 -2.35 -20.48 -9.07
CA VAL A 74 -3.48 -19.54 -9.00
C VAL A 74 -4.09 -19.56 -7.60
N THR A 75 -3.98 -18.45 -6.88
CA THR A 75 -4.54 -18.23 -5.55
C THR A 75 -5.08 -16.82 -5.45
N PRO A 76 -5.97 -16.53 -4.48
CA PRO A 76 -6.37 -15.16 -4.24
C PRO A 76 -5.16 -14.27 -3.91
N ILE A 77 -5.14 -13.08 -4.49
CA ILE A 77 -4.13 -12.07 -4.22
C ILE A 77 -4.78 -10.96 -3.40
N ALA A 78 -4.15 -10.59 -2.31
CA ALA A 78 -4.61 -9.48 -1.48
C ALA A 78 -3.52 -8.45 -1.28
N THR A 79 -3.91 -7.18 -1.31
CA THR A 79 -3.08 -6.08 -0.84
C THR A 79 -3.75 -5.42 0.35
N ALA A 80 -2.96 -4.91 1.26
CA ALA A 80 -3.47 -4.17 2.42
C ALA A 80 -2.53 -3.02 2.76
N ILE A 81 -3.10 -1.99 3.36
CA ILE A 81 -2.32 -0.90 3.93
C ILE A 81 -1.91 -1.31 5.34
N VAL A 82 -0.61 -1.26 5.60
CA VAL A 82 0.01 -1.63 6.87
C VAL A 82 0.47 -0.35 7.57
N VAL A 83 -0.02 -0.13 8.77
CA VAL A 83 0.30 1.05 9.59
C VAL A 83 1.08 0.60 10.81
N SER A 84 2.31 1.07 10.92
CA SER A 84 3.22 0.74 12.04
C SER A 84 3.34 -0.78 12.28
N GLY A 85 3.40 -1.56 11.20
CA GLY A 85 3.54 -3.00 11.22
C GLY A 85 2.26 -3.81 11.30
N GLU A 86 1.10 -3.16 11.43
CA GLU A 86 -0.20 -3.84 11.52
C GLU A 86 -1.06 -3.58 10.28
N GLN A 87 -1.67 -4.63 9.75
CA GLN A 87 -2.62 -4.49 8.66
C GLN A 87 -3.83 -3.69 9.13
N ARG A 88 -4.17 -2.66 8.34
CA ARG A 88 -5.35 -1.86 8.62
C ARG A 88 -6.60 -2.64 8.27
N GLN A 89 -7.47 -2.87 9.25
CA GLN A 89 -8.73 -3.55 9.01
C GLN A 89 -9.57 -2.77 7.99
N GLY A 90 -10.15 -3.49 7.03
CA GLY A 90 -10.96 -2.89 5.97
C GLY A 90 -10.17 -2.34 4.79
N SER A 91 -8.83 -2.31 4.84
CA SER A 91 -8.00 -1.90 3.70
C SER A 91 -7.61 -3.05 2.78
N ARG A 92 -7.88 -4.30 3.18
CA ARG A 92 -7.52 -5.46 2.37
C ARG A 92 -8.40 -5.55 1.13
N ALA A 93 -7.78 -5.53 -0.04
CA ALA A 93 -8.44 -5.74 -1.32
C ALA A 93 -8.01 -7.07 -1.91
N ILE A 94 -8.96 -7.90 -2.28
CA ILE A 94 -8.72 -9.27 -2.75
C ILE A 94 -9.20 -9.41 -4.19
N THR A 95 -8.35 -10.00 -5.03
CA THR A 95 -8.72 -10.41 -6.38
C THR A 95 -8.23 -11.84 -6.61
N THR A 96 -9.02 -12.64 -7.31
CA THR A 96 -8.63 -14.01 -7.68
C THR A 96 -8.54 -14.08 -9.20
N PRO A 97 -7.33 -14.14 -9.78
CA PRO A 97 -7.18 -14.26 -11.22
C PRO A 97 -7.64 -15.64 -11.71
N ALA A 98 -8.12 -15.72 -12.95
CA ALA A 98 -8.55 -16.99 -13.55
C ALA A 98 -7.35 -17.85 -13.98
N ALA A 99 -6.22 -17.23 -14.32
CA ALA A 99 -5.00 -17.90 -14.78
C ALA A 99 -3.76 -17.07 -14.44
N VAL A 100 -2.58 -17.66 -14.60
CA VAL A 100 -1.32 -16.92 -14.48
C VAL A 100 -1.22 -15.82 -15.56
N ASP A 101 -0.47 -14.78 -15.27
CA ASP A 101 -0.27 -13.61 -16.14
C ASP A 101 -1.56 -12.82 -16.49
N GLU A 102 -2.67 -13.09 -15.83
CA GLU A 102 -3.88 -12.27 -15.93
C GLU A 102 -3.92 -11.22 -14.82
N TYR A 103 -4.00 -9.95 -15.21
CA TYR A 103 -4.00 -8.83 -14.27
C TYR A 103 -5.40 -8.50 -13.80
N GLY A 104 -5.54 -8.36 -12.49
CA GLY A 104 -6.73 -7.85 -11.84
C GLY A 104 -6.39 -6.57 -11.08
N ASN A 105 -7.36 -5.65 -10.99
CA ASN A 105 -7.17 -4.41 -10.22
C ASN A 105 -7.47 -4.63 -8.74
N VAL A 106 -6.64 -4.05 -7.88
CA VAL A 106 -6.89 -3.95 -6.44
C VAL A 106 -6.83 -2.50 -6.03
N THR A 107 -7.74 -2.11 -5.14
CA THR A 107 -7.77 -0.76 -4.55
C THR A 107 -7.92 -0.88 -3.05
N SER A 108 -6.94 -0.36 -2.32
CA SER A 108 -6.91 -0.36 -0.85
C SER A 108 -6.97 1.08 -0.36
N ARG A 109 -7.81 1.35 0.63
CA ARG A 109 -7.97 2.70 1.16
C ARG A 109 -8.13 2.67 2.67
N THR A 110 -7.56 3.68 3.34
CA THR A 110 -7.78 3.90 4.78
C THR A 110 -7.58 5.36 5.15
N VAL A 111 -8.07 5.72 6.31
CA VAL A 111 -7.84 7.02 6.96
C VAL A 111 -6.97 6.78 8.19
N ILE A 112 -5.93 7.60 8.34
CA ILE A 112 -4.95 7.46 9.42
C ILE A 112 -4.86 8.78 10.18
N ASP A 113 -5.04 8.72 11.51
CA ASP A 113 -4.82 9.85 12.40
C ASP A 113 -3.47 9.68 13.09
N VAL A 114 -2.55 10.59 12.80
CA VAL A 114 -1.21 10.61 13.41
C VAL A 114 -1.19 11.63 14.54
N PRO A 115 -0.91 11.19 15.78
CA PRO A 115 -0.88 12.10 16.92
C PRO A 115 0.14 13.22 16.74
N LYS A 116 -0.16 14.38 17.29
CA LYS A 116 0.73 15.54 17.31
C LYS A 116 2.08 15.15 17.90
N GLY A 117 3.15 15.48 17.17
CA GLY A 117 4.52 15.17 17.60
C GLY A 117 4.96 13.73 17.36
N CYS A 118 4.10 12.90 16.76
CA CYS A 118 4.39 11.50 16.46
C CYS A 118 4.66 11.28 14.96
N CYS A 119 5.07 10.07 14.61
CA CYS A 119 5.20 9.60 13.23
C CYS A 119 4.66 8.18 13.13
N PHE A 120 3.94 7.87 12.06
CA PHE A 120 3.54 6.51 11.74
C PHE A 120 4.19 6.07 10.44
N THR A 121 4.61 4.80 10.39
CA THR A 121 5.04 4.19 9.13
C THR A 121 3.84 3.60 8.40
N VAL A 122 3.85 3.70 7.09
CA VAL A 122 2.79 3.17 6.22
C VAL A 122 3.43 2.45 5.05
N SER A 123 2.88 1.31 4.69
CA SER A 123 3.26 0.56 3.50
C SER A 123 2.04 -0.09 2.87
N VAL A 124 2.15 -0.47 1.61
CA VAL A 124 1.19 -1.34 0.95
C VAL A 124 1.89 -2.68 0.73
N GLU A 125 1.32 -3.75 1.29
CA GLU A 125 1.95 -5.07 1.26
C GLU A 125 1.08 -6.07 0.51
N TYR A 126 1.72 -7.03 -0.16
CA TYR A 126 1.08 -8.26 -0.58
C TYR A 126 0.88 -9.13 0.65
N VAL A 127 -0.38 -9.40 1.00
CA VAL A 127 -0.76 -10.14 2.21
C VAL A 127 -1.57 -11.39 1.85
N ASN A 128 -1.80 -12.26 2.84
CA ASN A 128 -2.59 -13.45 2.64
C ASN A 128 -4.05 -13.11 2.30
N GLY A 129 -4.52 -13.51 1.12
CA GLY A 129 -5.89 -13.35 0.65
C GLY A 129 -6.79 -14.57 0.86
N THR A 130 -6.27 -15.65 1.45
CA THR A 130 -7.01 -16.92 1.59
C THR A 130 -7.80 -16.97 2.92
N VAL A 131 -8.57 -15.91 3.19
CA VAL A 131 -9.28 -15.78 4.49
C VAL A 131 -10.40 -16.77 4.68
N ASN A 132 -10.99 -17.27 3.57
CA ASN A 132 -12.09 -18.25 3.61
C ASN A 132 -11.59 -19.69 3.45
N ASP A 133 -10.33 -19.90 3.20
CA ASP A 133 -9.71 -21.21 3.05
C ASP A 133 -8.29 -21.19 3.61
N PRO A 134 -8.14 -21.30 4.93
CA PRO A 134 -6.82 -21.24 5.56
C PRO A 134 -5.90 -22.41 5.19
N ALA A 135 -6.41 -23.47 4.58
CA ALA A 135 -5.59 -24.59 4.09
C ALA A 135 -4.87 -24.24 2.78
N THR A 136 -5.33 -23.22 2.05
CA THR A 136 -4.69 -22.78 0.81
C THR A 136 -3.51 -21.87 1.13
N THR A 137 -2.33 -22.21 0.60
CA THR A 137 -1.13 -21.37 0.74
C THR A 137 -1.08 -20.35 -0.39
N PRO A 138 -0.98 -19.04 -0.10
CA PRO A 138 -0.85 -18.02 -1.14
C PRO A 138 0.40 -18.22 -1.99
N THR A 139 0.35 -17.77 -3.25
CA THR A 139 1.55 -17.77 -4.09
C THR A 139 2.64 -16.91 -3.42
N PRO A 140 3.92 -17.36 -3.42
CA PRO A 140 4.99 -16.63 -2.73
C PRO A 140 5.34 -15.30 -3.38
N LEU A 141 5.08 -15.12 -4.68
CA LEU A 141 5.39 -13.91 -5.43
C LEU A 141 4.18 -13.49 -6.26
N ILE A 142 4.01 -12.19 -6.42
CA ILE A 142 3.07 -11.60 -7.38
C ILE A 142 3.79 -10.57 -8.25
N ASN A 143 3.21 -10.29 -9.41
CA ASN A 143 3.62 -9.20 -10.28
C ASN A 143 2.69 -8.01 -10.07
N VAL A 144 3.26 -6.83 -9.92
CA VAL A 144 2.53 -5.57 -9.78
C VAL A 144 2.93 -4.63 -10.90
N VAL A 145 1.94 -4.08 -11.60
CA VAL A 145 2.17 -3.05 -12.63
C VAL A 145 1.23 -1.87 -12.40
N ASP A 146 1.71 -0.71 -12.82
CA ASP A 146 0.94 0.55 -12.80
C ASP A 146 0.33 0.86 -11.42
N GLY A 147 1.11 0.61 -10.37
CA GLY A 147 0.70 0.92 -9.01
C GLY A 147 0.84 2.41 -8.70
N SER A 148 -0.17 2.95 -8.04
CA SER A 148 -0.22 4.35 -7.59
C SER A 148 -0.70 4.41 -6.15
N LEU A 149 0.05 5.12 -5.31
CA LEU A 149 -0.32 5.40 -3.92
C LEU A 149 -0.52 6.90 -3.77
N SER A 150 -1.72 7.28 -3.40
CA SER A 150 -2.07 8.66 -3.10
C SER A 150 -2.15 8.86 -1.59
N ILE A 151 -1.44 9.85 -1.08
CA ILE A 151 -1.49 10.23 0.33
C ILE A 151 -1.91 11.69 0.40
N ASN A 152 -3.07 11.92 0.99
CA ASN A 152 -3.65 13.26 1.09
C ASN A 152 -3.88 13.63 2.55
N ARG A 153 -3.25 14.70 2.99
CA ARG A 153 -3.50 15.24 4.31
C ARG A 153 -4.74 16.13 4.29
N THR A 154 -5.73 15.79 5.11
CA THR A 154 -7.03 16.45 5.12
C THR A 154 -7.25 17.35 6.35
N ALA A 155 -6.47 17.18 7.39
CA ALA A 155 -6.63 17.99 8.60
C ALA A 155 -5.31 18.15 9.38
#